data_aa2040f0e22b0bc78f2827308ab0c2c8
#
_entry.id   aa2040f0e22b0bc78f2827308ab0c2c8
#
_cell.length_a   1.000
_cell.length_b   1.000
_cell.length_c   1.000
_cell.angle_alpha   90.00
_cell.angle_beta   90.00
_cell.angle_gamma   90.00
#
_symmetry.space_group_name_H-M   'P 1'
#
loop_
_entity.id
_entity.type
_entity.pdbx_description
1 polymer ?
#
loop_
_entity_poly.entity_id
_entity_poly.type
_entity_poly.pdbx_seq_one_letter_code
_entity_poly.pdbx_strand_id
1 'polypeptide(L)'
;AACLLAAEAGVDVVDCAISSMAGMTSQPSMNAVAAALQGTERDTGLDLERLQFLTNYWEDVRKRYDSFEGGLQCNNADIYRYEIPGGQYTNLKPQVESLGLGSRFTEVKENYRLVNQMLGDIVKVTPSSKMVGDLAIFMTQNDLTPETIVEKGEGLAFPDSVVSYFSGMMGQP
;
A
#
# COMPACT_ATOMS: atom_id res chain seq x y z
N ALA A 1 -14.53 -6.20 -5.62
CA ALA A 1 -15.69 -6.40 -4.73
C ALA A 1 -16.04 -5.12 -3.97
N ALA A 2 -15.08 -4.48 -3.24
CA ALA A 2 -15.40 -3.31 -2.40
C ALA A 2 -16.12 -2.18 -3.15
N CYS A 3 -15.65 -1.79 -4.36
CA CYS A 3 -16.28 -0.74 -5.16
C CYS A 3 -17.71 -1.09 -5.57
N LEU A 4 -18.01 -2.37 -5.88
CA LEU A 4 -19.36 -2.80 -6.23
C LEU A 4 -20.29 -2.75 -5.03
N LEU A 5 -19.84 -3.24 -3.87
CA LEU A 5 -20.63 -3.16 -2.62
C LEU A 5 -20.86 -1.70 -2.19
N ALA A 6 -19.85 -0.84 -2.37
CA ALA A 6 -19.99 0.60 -2.10
C ALA A 6 -21.04 1.25 -3.04
N ALA A 7 -21.02 0.90 -4.33
CA ALA A 7 -22.03 1.36 -5.28
C ALA A 7 -23.44 0.89 -4.90
N GLU A 8 -23.61 -0.37 -4.49
CA GLU A 8 -24.87 -0.90 -3.97
C GLU A 8 -25.34 -0.15 -2.72
N ALA A 9 -24.40 0.19 -1.81
CA ALA A 9 -24.69 0.95 -0.60
C ALA A 9 -24.99 2.44 -0.85
N GLY A 10 -24.87 2.91 -2.10
CA GLY A 10 -25.29 4.26 -2.50
C GLY A 10 -24.17 5.30 -2.54
N VAL A 11 -22.89 4.89 -2.59
CA VAL A 11 -21.79 5.85 -2.79
C VAL A 11 -21.91 6.50 -4.17
N ASP A 12 -21.62 7.81 -4.25
CA ASP A 12 -21.73 8.58 -5.49
C ASP A 12 -20.52 8.45 -6.41
N VAL A 13 -19.32 8.24 -5.82
CA VAL A 13 -18.06 8.19 -6.56
C VAL A 13 -17.19 7.06 -6.02
N VAL A 14 -16.58 6.28 -6.92
CA VAL A 14 -15.54 5.30 -6.60
C VAL A 14 -14.27 5.60 -7.41
N ASP A 15 -13.14 5.58 -6.76
CA ASP A 15 -11.83 5.77 -7.41
C ASP A 15 -11.33 4.45 -7.98
N CYS A 16 -11.04 4.47 -9.27
CA CYS A 16 -10.54 3.34 -10.04
C CYS A 16 -9.34 3.77 -10.91
N ALA A 17 -8.63 2.79 -11.46
CA ALA A 17 -7.58 3.01 -12.45
C ALA A 17 -7.94 2.33 -13.77
N ILE A 18 -7.46 2.88 -14.90
CA ILE A 18 -7.56 2.20 -16.20
C ILE A 18 -6.95 0.80 -16.10
N SER A 19 -7.52 -0.21 -16.77
CA SER A 19 -7.16 -1.63 -16.53
C SER A 19 -5.67 -1.92 -16.62
N SER A 20 -4.95 -1.31 -17.55
CA SER A 20 -3.48 -1.48 -17.71
C SER A 20 -2.66 -0.94 -16.54
N MET A 21 -3.23 -0.03 -15.73
CA MET A 21 -2.60 0.57 -14.54
C MET A 21 -3.27 0.14 -13.24
N ALA A 22 -4.22 -0.79 -13.29
CA ALA A 22 -5.03 -1.21 -12.16
C ALA A 22 -4.46 -2.42 -11.41
N GLY A 23 -5.01 -2.69 -10.24
CA GLY A 23 -4.68 -3.85 -9.43
C GLY A 23 -3.40 -3.69 -8.61
N MET A 24 -2.96 -4.79 -8.03
CA MET A 24 -1.75 -4.87 -7.20
C MET A 24 -1.72 -3.79 -6.10
N THR A 25 -0.82 -2.79 -6.19
CA THR A 25 -0.72 -1.65 -5.26
C THR A 25 -1.49 -0.42 -5.73
N SER A 26 -2.13 -0.48 -6.91
CA SER A 26 -2.98 0.58 -7.47
C SER A 26 -4.46 0.39 -7.08
N GLN A 27 -5.34 1.08 -7.77
CA GLN A 27 -6.78 1.02 -7.58
C GLN A 27 -7.42 -0.16 -8.36
N PRO A 28 -8.69 -0.52 -8.07
CA PRO A 28 -9.44 -1.46 -8.88
C PRO A 28 -9.55 -1.04 -10.35
N SER A 29 -9.69 -2.02 -11.25
CA SER A 29 -9.87 -1.77 -12.67
C SER A 29 -11.19 -1.04 -12.96
N MET A 30 -11.11 0.16 -13.54
CA MET A 30 -12.25 0.95 -13.98
C MET A 30 -13.10 0.21 -15.03
N ASN A 31 -12.45 -0.44 -16.00
CA ASN A 31 -13.14 -1.20 -17.04
C ASN A 31 -13.96 -2.35 -16.42
N ALA A 32 -13.38 -3.06 -15.43
CA ALA A 32 -14.08 -4.17 -14.78
C ALA A 32 -15.25 -3.67 -13.90
N VAL A 33 -15.08 -2.54 -13.20
CA VAL A 33 -16.18 -1.96 -12.40
C VAL A 33 -17.28 -1.44 -13.30
N ALA A 34 -16.95 -0.70 -14.37
CA ALA A 34 -17.93 -0.21 -15.33
C ALA A 34 -18.70 -1.36 -15.99
N ALA A 35 -18.01 -2.41 -16.45
CA ALA A 35 -18.64 -3.59 -17.05
C ALA A 35 -19.56 -4.34 -16.06
N ALA A 36 -19.14 -4.47 -14.80
CA ALA A 36 -19.94 -5.13 -13.76
C ALA A 36 -21.24 -4.37 -13.40
N LEU A 37 -21.22 -3.03 -13.53
CA LEU A 37 -22.38 -2.17 -13.25
C LEU A 37 -23.26 -1.92 -14.48
N GLN A 38 -22.81 -2.31 -15.67
CA GLN A 38 -23.55 -2.08 -16.91
C GLN A 38 -24.96 -2.72 -16.87
N GLY A 39 -25.99 -1.96 -17.24
CA GLY A 39 -27.38 -2.39 -17.22
C GLY A 39 -28.00 -2.52 -15.82
N THR A 40 -27.31 -2.10 -14.77
CA THR A 40 -27.86 -1.97 -13.40
C THR A 40 -28.37 -0.54 -13.14
N GLU A 41 -29.03 -0.32 -12.01
CA GLU A 41 -29.41 1.03 -11.55
C GLU A 41 -28.19 1.94 -11.28
N ARG A 42 -27.01 1.36 -11.15
CA ARG A 42 -25.74 2.03 -10.92
C ARG A 42 -24.82 2.05 -12.14
N ASP A 43 -25.42 1.87 -13.33
CA ASP A 43 -24.67 1.94 -14.59
C ASP A 43 -23.94 3.28 -14.71
N THR A 44 -22.66 3.21 -14.98
CA THR A 44 -21.79 4.40 -15.07
C THR A 44 -21.99 5.19 -16.37
N GLY A 45 -22.62 4.60 -17.39
CA GLY A 45 -22.72 5.15 -18.73
C GLY A 45 -21.39 5.28 -19.47
N LEU A 46 -20.29 4.71 -18.94
CA LEU A 46 -18.99 4.74 -19.60
C LEU A 46 -18.95 3.81 -20.81
N ASP A 47 -18.38 4.31 -21.91
CA ASP A 47 -18.18 3.55 -23.14
C ASP A 47 -17.02 2.56 -22.97
N LEU A 48 -17.33 1.27 -22.89
CA LEU A 48 -16.35 0.22 -22.68
C LEU A 48 -15.34 0.07 -23.83
N GLU A 49 -15.73 0.40 -25.08
CA GLU A 49 -14.80 0.36 -26.21
C GLU A 49 -13.76 1.47 -26.12
N ARG A 50 -14.18 2.66 -25.72
CA ARG A 50 -13.26 3.78 -25.46
C ARG A 50 -12.34 3.48 -24.28
N LEU A 51 -12.84 2.88 -23.22
CA LEU A 51 -12.01 2.45 -22.09
C LEU A 51 -10.99 1.40 -22.54
N GLN A 52 -11.37 0.47 -23.41
CA GLN A 52 -10.45 -0.53 -23.94
C GLN A 52 -9.38 0.10 -24.85
N PHE A 53 -9.75 1.06 -25.68
CA PHE A 53 -8.78 1.83 -26.48
C PHE A 53 -7.73 2.53 -25.59
N LEU A 54 -8.18 3.19 -24.53
CA LEU A 54 -7.29 3.83 -23.56
C LEU A 54 -6.42 2.80 -22.83
N THR A 55 -6.99 1.66 -22.48
CA THR A 55 -6.25 0.55 -21.84
C THR A 55 -5.09 0.09 -22.70
N ASN A 56 -5.32 -0.14 -24.00
CA ASN A 56 -4.29 -0.59 -24.94
C ASN A 56 -3.18 0.45 -25.08
N TYR A 57 -3.52 1.73 -25.18
CA TYR A 57 -2.56 2.81 -25.22
C TYR A 57 -1.66 2.84 -23.97
N TRP A 58 -2.27 2.80 -22.79
CA TRP A 58 -1.53 2.84 -21.53
C TRP A 58 -0.75 1.55 -21.25
N GLU A 59 -1.17 0.40 -21.77
CA GLU A 59 -0.41 -0.84 -21.73
C GLU A 59 0.93 -0.70 -22.48
N ASP A 60 0.91 -0.08 -23.66
CA ASP A 60 2.13 0.19 -24.43
C ASP A 60 3.03 1.24 -23.76
N VAL A 61 2.43 2.26 -23.17
CA VAL A 61 3.19 3.25 -22.38
C VAL A 61 3.85 2.60 -21.17
N ARG A 62 3.12 1.75 -20.44
CA ARG A 62 3.60 1.07 -19.24
C ARG A 62 4.87 0.25 -19.48
N LYS A 63 4.98 -0.42 -20.62
CA LYS A 63 6.18 -1.18 -21.01
C LYS A 63 7.47 -0.37 -20.97
N ARG A 64 7.38 0.97 -21.17
CA ARG A 64 8.55 1.88 -21.12
C ARG A 64 9.01 2.15 -19.68
N TYR A 65 8.22 1.79 -18.71
CA TYR A 65 8.44 2.04 -17.28
C TYR A 65 8.63 0.74 -16.47
N ASP A 66 8.82 -0.40 -17.13
CA ASP A 66 8.99 -1.71 -16.48
C ASP A 66 10.06 -1.71 -15.37
N SER A 67 11.15 -0.96 -15.57
CA SER A 67 12.23 -0.85 -14.58
C SER A 67 11.83 -0.14 -13.28
N PHE A 68 10.69 0.56 -13.28
CA PHE A 68 10.15 1.24 -12.10
C PHE A 68 9.04 0.45 -11.41
N GLU A 69 8.68 -0.73 -11.91
CA GLU A 69 7.63 -1.54 -11.31
C GLU A 69 8.09 -2.19 -10.00
N GLY A 70 7.22 -2.19 -9.00
CA GLY A 70 7.50 -2.75 -7.67
C GLY A 70 7.62 -4.28 -7.61
N GLY A 71 7.59 -4.97 -8.75
CA GLY A 71 7.79 -6.42 -8.87
C GLY A 71 6.69 -7.29 -8.24
N LEU A 72 5.52 -6.72 -7.93
CA LEU A 72 4.35 -7.49 -7.50
C LEU A 72 3.70 -8.12 -8.74
N GLN A 73 3.64 -9.46 -8.79
CA GLN A 73 3.22 -10.19 -9.99
C GLN A 73 1.71 -10.48 -10.04
N CYS A 74 1.02 -10.38 -8.91
CA CYS A 74 -0.41 -10.71 -8.83
C CYS A 74 -1.11 -9.94 -7.70
N ASN A 75 -2.43 -9.82 -7.80
CA ASN A 75 -3.26 -9.40 -6.69
C ASN A 75 -3.23 -10.44 -5.58
N ASN A 76 -3.11 -10.00 -4.33
CA ASN A 76 -3.13 -10.85 -3.16
C ASN A 76 -3.96 -10.23 -2.03
N ALA A 77 -4.00 -10.87 -0.87
CA ALA A 77 -4.71 -10.42 0.31
C ALA A 77 -3.78 -9.80 1.38
N ASP A 78 -2.55 -9.47 1.02
CA ASP A 78 -1.54 -8.92 1.94
C ASP A 78 -2.02 -7.65 2.65
N ILE A 79 -2.83 -6.82 1.96
CA ILE A 79 -3.40 -5.61 2.55
C ILE A 79 -4.26 -5.92 3.80
N TYR A 80 -4.99 -7.03 3.80
CA TYR A 80 -5.83 -7.43 4.94
C TYR A 80 -5.03 -8.07 6.07
N ARG A 81 -3.83 -8.58 5.79
CA ARG A 81 -2.96 -9.21 6.77
C ARG A 81 -1.97 -8.24 7.40
N TYR A 82 -1.26 -7.50 6.55
CA TYR A 82 -0.15 -6.64 6.97
C TYR A 82 -0.52 -5.17 7.05
N GLU A 83 -1.65 -4.79 6.43
CA GLU A 83 -2.21 -3.44 6.42
C GLU A 83 -1.27 -2.37 5.84
N ILE A 84 -0.38 -2.77 4.94
CA ILE A 84 0.54 -1.85 4.26
C ILE A 84 -0.21 -1.16 3.12
N PRO A 85 -0.39 0.18 3.14
CA PRO A 85 -0.99 0.90 2.02
C PRO A 85 -0.20 0.68 0.73
N GLY A 86 -0.89 0.64 -0.43
CA GLY A 86 -0.25 0.34 -1.72
C GLY A 86 0.93 1.24 -2.05
N GLY A 87 0.80 2.56 -1.84
CA GLY A 87 1.88 3.52 -2.03
C GLY A 87 3.06 3.28 -1.08
N GLN A 88 2.80 2.89 0.16
CA GLN A 88 3.86 2.53 1.11
C GLN A 88 4.55 1.22 0.71
N TYR A 89 3.81 0.23 0.22
CA TYR A 89 4.38 -1.04 -0.25
C TYR A 89 5.40 -0.81 -1.38
N THR A 90 5.06 0.02 -2.38
CA THR A 90 5.95 0.32 -3.51
C THR A 90 7.20 1.09 -3.11
N ASN A 91 7.17 1.83 -2.01
CA ASN A 91 8.35 2.50 -1.46
C ASN A 91 9.16 1.59 -0.52
N LEU A 92 8.48 0.81 0.30
CA LEU A 92 9.10 -0.05 1.31
C LEU A 92 9.94 -1.16 0.67
N LYS A 93 9.46 -1.80 -0.39
CA LYS A 93 10.15 -2.93 -1.01
C LYS A 93 11.52 -2.56 -1.58
N PRO A 94 11.67 -1.53 -2.44
CA PRO A 94 12.99 -1.09 -2.91
C PRO A 94 13.91 -0.62 -1.77
N GLN A 95 13.37 0.02 -0.74
CA GLN A 95 14.13 0.43 0.44
C GLN A 95 14.73 -0.78 1.16
N VAL A 96 13.93 -1.82 1.42
CA VAL A 96 14.37 -3.06 2.04
C VAL A 96 15.43 -3.77 1.19
N GLU A 97 15.24 -3.81 -0.13
CA GLU A 97 16.21 -4.39 -1.07
C GLU A 97 17.53 -3.62 -1.06
N SER A 98 17.50 -2.29 -1.04
CA SER A 98 18.70 -1.44 -0.99
C SER A 98 19.52 -1.62 0.30
N LEU A 99 18.87 -2.03 1.39
CA LEU A 99 19.48 -2.33 2.66
C LEU A 99 20.00 -3.79 2.76
N GLY A 100 19.90 -4.58 1.68
CA GLY A 100 20.32 -5.98 1.66
C GLY A 100 19.34 -6.93 2.38
N LEU A 101 18.16 -6.47 2.73
CA LEU A 101 17.13 -7.23 3.46
C LEU A 101 16.06 -7.84 2.55
N GLY A 102 16.26 -7.87 1.24
CA GLY A 102 15.26 -8.36 0.27
C GLY A 102 14.75 -9.76 0.58
N SER A 103 15.63 -10.68 1.03
CA SER A 103 15.24 -12.04 1.44
C SER A 103 14.39 -12.06 2.74
N ARG A 104 14.43 -11.01 3.54
CA ARG A 104 13.66 -10.84 4.79
C ARG A 104 12.41 -9.97 4.61
N PHE A 105 11.99 -9.66 3.37
CA PHE A 105 10.86 -8.77 3.13
C PHE A 105 9.54 -9.25 3.76
N THR A 106 9.33 -10.56 3.84
CA THR A 106 8.15 -11.12 4.54
C THR A 106 8.17 -10.82 6.04
N GLU A 107 9.35 -10.83 6.65
CA GLU A 107 9.53 -10.45 8.05
C GLU A 107 9.30 -8.95 8.26
N VAL A 108 9.79 -8.11 7.34
CA VAL A 108 9.50 -6.66 7.37
C VAL A 108 7.99 -6.40 7.30
N LYS A 109 7.25 -7.12 6.45
CA LYS A 109 5.78 -7.01 6.40
C LYS A 109 5.12 -7.40 7.72
N GLU A 110 5.58 -8.46 8.35
CA GLU A 110 5.05 -8.88 9.65
C GLU A 110 5.41 -7.85 10.75
N ASN A 111 6.64 -7.36 10.77
CA ASN A 111 7.03 -6.29 11.69
C ASN A 111 6.25 -5.00 11.46
N TYR A 112 5.88 -4.67 10.20
CA TYR A 112 5.00 -3.53 9.90
C TYR A 112 3.65 -3.67 10.61
N ARG A 113 3.04 -4.85 10.55
CA ARG A 113 1.79 -5.16 11.26
C ARG A 113 1.96 -5.06 12.78
N LEU A 114 3.03 -5.66 13.32
CA LEU A 114 3.33 -5.62 14.76
C LEU A 114 3.55 -4.18 15.25
N VAL A 115 4.32 -3.38 14.52
CA VAL A 115 4.52 -1.95 14.83
C VAL A 115 3.20 -1.21 14.87
N ASN A 116 2.31 -1.42 13.87
CA ASN A 116 1.01 -0.77 13.87
C ASN A 116 0.19 -1.13 15.12
N GLN A 117 0.19 -2.40 15.52
CA GLN A 117 -0.49 -2.85 16.73
C GLN A 117 0.12 -2.26 18.01
N MET A 118 1.46 -2.19 18.10
CA MET A 118 2.16 -1.55 19.22
C MET A 118 1.78 -0.07 19.38
N LEU A 119 1.46 0.59 18.28
CA LEU A 119 1.09 2.01 18.24
C LEU A 119 -0.42 2.25 18.43
N GLY A 120 -1.21 1.19 18.67
CA GLY A 120 -2.65 1.29 18.87
C GLY A 120 -3.45 1.41 17.59
N ASP A 121 -3.00 0.77 16.51
CA ASP A 121 -3.65 0.72 15.19
C ASP A 121 -3.89 2.12 14.61
N ILE A 122 -2.81 2.92 14.55
CA ILE A 122 -2.87 4.29 14.05
C ILE A 122 -3.28 4.34 12.57
N VAL A 123 -3.89 5.46 12.16
CA VAL A 123 -4.20 5.72 10.76
C VAL A 123 -2.90 5.83 9.96
N LYS A 124 -2.76 4.98 8.94
CA LYS A 124 -1.58 4.90 8.08
C LYS A 124 -1.73 5.80 6.86
N VAL A 125 -1.49 7.08 7.07
CA VAL A 125 -1.41 8.13 6.04
C VAL A 125 -0.08 8.87 6.21
N THR A 126 0.43 9.51 5.17
CA THR A 126 1.67 10.30 5.30
C THR A 126 1.52 11.39 6.36
N PRO A 127 2.41 11.49 7.36
CA PRO A 127 3.73 10.82 7.47
C PRO A 127 3.76 9.51 8.28
N SER A 128 2.67 9.11 8.95
CA SER A 128 2.64 7.97 9.88
C SER A 128 3.00 6.64 9.20
N SER A 129 2.52 6.41 7.98
CA SER A 129 2.84 5.18 7.22
C SER A 129 4.34 5.01 6.96
N LYS A 130 5.06 6.13 6.74
CA LYS A 130 6.52 6.12 6.59
C LYS A 130 7.19 5.73 7.90
N MET A 131 6.80 6.34 9.01
CA MET A 131 7.36 6.05 10.33
C MET A 131 7.16 4.58 10.71
N VAL A 132 5.97 4.01 10.49
CA VAL A 132 5.70 2.59 10.71
C VAL A 132 6.62 1.70 9.86
N GLY A 133 6.84 2.06 8.59
CA GLY A 133 7.75 1.34 7.71
C GLY A 133 9.20 1.39 8.18
N ASP A 134 9.69 2.57 8.54
CA ASP A 134 11.06 2.75 9.03
C ASP A 134 11.29 1.98 10.34
N LEU A 135 10.31 1.97 11.26
CA LEU A 135 10.40 1.20 12.50
C LEU A 135 10.35 -0.32 12.24
N ALA A 136 9.53 -0.77 11.29
CA ALA A 136 9.49 -2.19 10.90
C ALA A 136 10.82 -2.68 10.31
N ILE A 137 11.46 -1.87 9.46
CA ILE A 137 12.81 -2.16 8.94
C ILE A 137 13.81 -2.20 10.08
N PHE A 138 13.79 -1.22 10.97
CA PHE A 138 14.68 -1.13 12.11
C PHE A 138 14.58 -2.37 13.03
N MET A 139 13.35 -2.83 13.31
CA MET A 139 13.13 -4.07 14.07
C MET A 139 13.72 -5.28 13.36
N THR A 140 13.51 -5.39 12.04
CA THR A 140 14.07 -6.50 11.25
C THR A 140 15.59 -6.47 11.21
N GLN A 141 16.22 -5.30 11.06
CA GLN A 141 17.68 -5.16 11.02
C GLN A 141 18.35 -5.55 12.34
N ASN A 142 17.68 -5.30 13.45
CA ASN A 142 18.25 -5.51 14.80
C ASN A 142 17.66 -6.75 15.49
N ASP A 143 16.93 -7.60 14.77
CA ASP A 143 16.27 -8.82 15.28
C ASP A 143 15.44 -8.55 16.55
N LEU A 144 14.67 -7.45 16.54
CA LEU A 144 13.85 -7.01 17.66
C LEU A 144 12.43 -7.56 17.56
N THR A 145 11.84 -7.86 18.71
CA THR A 145 10.41 -8.15 18.89
C THR A 145 9.72 -6.99 19.59
N PRO A 146 8.37 -6.95 19.63
CA PRO A 146 7.64 -5.95 20.40
C PRO A 146 8.08 -5.86 21.87
N GLU A 147 8.43 -6.98 22.48
CA GLU A 147 8.88 -7.04 23.89
C GLU A 147 10.31 -6.49 24.02
N THR A 148 11.23 -6.97 23.18
CA THR A 148 12.64 -6.59 23.27
C THR A 148 12.90 -5.15 22.87
N ILE A 149 12.10 -4.55 21.99
CA ILE A 149 12.24 -3.13 21.62
C ILE A 149 11.84 -2.22 22.80
N VAL A 150 10.85 -2.61 23.60
CA VAL A 150 10.47 -1.86 24.80
C VAL A 150 11.52 -2.01 25.90
N GLU A 151 12.01 -3.22 26.14
CA GLU A 151 13.02 -3.49 27.15
C GLU A 151 14.37 -2.79 26.88
N LYS A 152 14.78 -2.74 25.61
CA LYS A 152 16.08 -2.19 25.19
C LYS A 152 16.01 -0.73 24.74
N GLY A 153 14.84 -0.11 24.75
CA GLY A 153 14.55 1.17 24.10
C GLY A 153 15.54 2.27 24.41
N GLU A 154 15.96 2.42 25.66
CA GLU A 154 16.92 3.47 26.09
C GLU A 154 18.30 3.38 25.41
N GLY A 155 18.68 2.18 24.95
CA GLY A 155 19.98 1.93 24.30
C GLY A 155 19.92 1.90 22.77
N LEU A 156 18.73 2.08 22.16
CA LEU A 156 18.53 1.95 20.72
C LEU A 156 18.62 3.30 20.01
N ALA A 157 19.37 3.33 18.91
CA ALA A 157 19.42 4.48 17.99
C ALA A 157 18.25 4.39 16.99
N PHE A 158 17.07 4.81 17.40
CA PHE A 158 15.89 4.78 16.55
C PHE A 158 16.03 5.66 15.29
N PRO A 159 15.37 5.31 14.17
CA PRO A 159 15.32 6.15 12.98
C PRO A 159 14.77 7.56 13.29
N ASP A 160 15.30 8.58 12.61
CA ASP A 160 14.89 9.97 12.81
C ASP A 160 13.38 10.20 12.62
N SER A 161 12.76 9.47 11.69
CA SER A 161 11.31 9.55 11.47
C SER A 161 10.52 9.08 12.69
N VAL A 162 11.00 8.05 13.39
CA VAL A 162 10.40 7.53 14.62
C VAL A 162 10.52 8.56 15.74
N VAL A 163 11.75 9.08 15.95
CA VAL A 163 12.00 10.12 16.96
C VAL A 163 11.17 11.38 16.69
N SER A 164 11.13 11.83 15.44
CA SER A 164 10.36 13.02 15.03
C SER A 164 8.86 12.84 15.23
N TYR A 165 8.32 11.65 14.94
CA TYR A 165 6.92 11.34 15.13
C TYR A 165 6.53 11.43 16.62
N PHE A 166 7.26 10.74 17.49
CA PHE A 166 6.97 10.74 18.93
C PHE A 166 7.25 12.07 19.60
N SER A 167 8.12 12.90 19.03
CA SER A 167 8.37 14.29 19.48
C SER A 167 7.34 15.31 18.98
N GLY A 168 6.33 14.86 18.19
CA GLY A 168 5.31 15.76 17.62
C GLY A 168 5.82 16.67 16.50
N MET A 169 7.02 16.41 15.94
CA MET A 169 7.63 17.24 14.89
C MET A 169 7.16 16.92 13.47
N MET A 170 6.41 15.84 13.27
CA MET A 170 5.90 15.43 11.96
C MET A 170 4.48 15.95 11.64
N GLY A 171 3.94 16.84 12.48
CA GLY A 171 2.56 17.32 12.39
C GLY A 171 1.57 16.31 12.98
N GLN A 172 0.32 16.76 13.14
CA GLN A 172 -0.77 15.84 13.48
C GLN A 172 -1.31 15.22 12.19
N PRO A 173 -1.67 13.92 12.21
CA PRO A 173 -2.33 13.28 11.09
C PRO A 173 -3.71 13.84 10.83
#